data_0794b4a33db14f5b53148d91327685fb
#
_entry.id   0794b4a33db14f5b53148d91327685fb
#
_cell.length_a   1.000
_cell.length_b   1.000
_cell.length_c   1.000
_cell.angle_alpha   90.00
_cell.angle_beta   90.00
_cell.angle_gamma   90.00
#
_symmetry.space_group_name_H-M   'P 1'
#
loop_
_entity.id
_entity.type
_entity.pdbx_description
1 polymer ?
#
loop_
_entity_poly.entity_id
_entity_poly.type
_entity_poly.pdbx_seq_one_letter_code
_entity_poly.pdbx_strand_id
1 'polypeptide(L)'
;MADSILIIDDERGIRETLRGVLEDEGFTADVAASGEEGLRCAEKRAYGCILLDVALPGIDGLETLQRLREAGADAAVVMISGHGTIETAVQATKLGAFDFLEKPLSSEKTVLAVRNALRQRLLERAQAASAQKYVMVGESVALRALRKQIAVVAPTDGRILIYGESGTGKELVAHAIHAHSRRAGGPFVEVNSAAIPEELIESELFGHVKGAFTGATAARKGKFELADGGTLFLDEIADMSGRVQAKMLRALEESRFAPVGGNAQVRVDVRVIAATNKRLPEEIEKGSFRADLFYRLNVIPFEVPPLRERVEDVPALVAHFNQRYSHDYGKRPKEFGAEALDALQNYAWPGNVRELKNTIERVVIMHGKQLVTARDLPAFGGEAPPAASFRFPSFKDATDAYQREFIQRKLSEFDGSVSRAAAAMGLDRSHLYRRMKALGLPARNDK
;
A
#
# COMPACT_ATOMS: atom_id res chain seq x y z
N MET A 1 18.89 8.42 2.96
CA MET A 1 19.80 8.44 4.13
C MET A 1 20.93 7.50 3.80
N ALA A 2 22.18 7.86 4.09
CA ALA A 2 23.31 6.94 3.88
C ALA A 2 23.13 5.71 4.77
N ASP A 3 23.32 4.51 4.20
CA ASP A 3 23.20 3.26 4.96
C ASP A 3 24.31 3.19 6.01
N SER A 4 23.92 3.02 7.28
CA SER A 4 24.86 2.94 8.40
C SER A 4 25.34 1.50 8.58
N ILE A 5 26.64 1.34 8.71
CA ILE A 5 27.33 0.05 8.89
C ILE A 5 28.00 0.03 10.26
N LEU A 6 27.93 -1.09 10.95
CA LEU A 6 28.68 -1.31 12.19
C LEU A 6 29.79 -2.35 11.93
N ILE A 7 30.99 -2.04 12.34
CA ILE A 7 32.16 -2.93 12.23
C ILE A 7 32.56 -3.39 13.64
N ILE A 8 32.50 -4.69 13.89
CA ILE A 8 32.84 -5.31 15.18
C ILE A 8 34.03 -6.23 14.96
N ASP A 9 35.20 -5.81 15.41
CA ASP A 9 36.48 -6.55 15.28
C ASP A 9 37.39 -6.08 16.41
N ASP A 10 38.17 -6.93 17.04
CA ASP A 10 39.06 -6.56 18.14
C ASP A 10 40.36 -5.87 17.63
N GLU A 11 40.74 -6.13 16.37
CA GLU A 11 41.91 -5.53 15.74
C GLU A 11 41.66 -4.09 15.28
N ARG A 12 42.29 -3.11 15.95
CA ARG A 12 42.13 -1.69 15.62
C ARG A 12 42.47 -1.38 14.14
N GLY A 13 43.55 -2.00 13.62
CA GLY A 13 43.95 -1.79 12.23
C GLY A 13 42.93 -2.20 11.21
N ILE A 14 42.21 -3.33 11.45
CA ILE A 14 41.14 -3.81 10.59
C ILE A 14 39.95 -2.86 10.66
N ARG A 15 39.54 -2.45 11.86
CA ARG A 15 38.43 -1.50 12.03
C ARG A 15 38.68 -0.17 11.28
N GLU A 16 39.89 0.40 11.42
CA GLU A 16 40.24 1.67 10.77
C GLU A 16 40.29 1.53 9.23
N THR A 17 40.86 0.43 8.74
CA THR A 17 40.95 0.15 7.30
C THR A 17 39.53 -0.04 6.69
N LEU A 18 38.71 -0.91 7.30
CA LEU A 18 37.35 -1.15 6.83
C LEU A 18 36.49 0.12 6.88
N ARG A 19 36.64 0.90 7.95
CA ARG A 19 35.93 2.17 8.08
C ARG A 19 36.29 3.11 6.93
N GLY A 20 37.60 3.32 6.67
CA GLY A 20 38.05 4.17 5.56
C GLY A 20 37.50 3.71 4.20
N VAL A 21 37.63 2.41 3.90
CA VAL A 21 37.10 1.82 2.65
C VAL A 21 35.60 2.04 2.49
N LEU A 22 34.81 1.88 3.54
CA LEU A 22 33.37 2.04 3.48
C LEU A 22 32.95 3.53 3.41
N GLU A 23 33.67 4.41 4.11
CA GLU A 23 33.44 5.87 4.04
C GLU A 23 33.78 6.42 2.64
N ASP A 24 34.84 5.92 1.99
CA ASP A 24 35.20 6.28 0.61
C ASP A 24 34.11 5.86 -0.41
N GLU A 25 33.40 4.78 -0.10
CA GLU A 25 32.26 4.28 -0.92
C GLU A 25 30.91 4.94 -0.57
N GLY A 26 30.93 5.96 0.32
CA GLY A 26 29.77 6.78 0.67
C GLY A 26 28.87 6.22 1.78
N PHE A 27 29.31 5.18 2.50
CA PHE A 27 28.61 4.65 3.67
C PHE A 27 29.00 5.45 4.94
N THR A 28 28.18 5.34 5.99
CA THR A 28 28.56 5.79 7.33
C THR A 28 28.93 4.58 8.17
N ALA A 29 30.13 4.56 8.78
CA ALA A 29 30.62 3.41 9.51
C ALA A 29 30.94 3.75 10.97
N ASP A 30 30.28 3.03 11.90
CA ASP A 30 30.60 3.01 13.31
C ASP A 30 31.45 1.77 13.63
N VAL A 31 32.25 1.82 14.69
CA VAL A 31 33.15 0.73 15.06
C VAL A 31 32.93 0.31 16.51
N ALA A 32 33.16 -0.98 16.79
CA ALA A 32 33.14 -1.55 18.12
C ALA A 32 34.32 -2.54 18.27
N ALA A 33 34.93 -2.62 19.45
CA ALA A 33 36.11 -3.44 19.72
C ALA A 33 35.76 -4.78 20.35
N SER A 34 34.51 -5.03 20.69
CA SER A 34 34.05 -6.31 21.24
C SER A 34 32.58 -6.57 20.90
N GLY A 35 32.12 -7.80 21.09
CA GLY A 35 30.71 -8.18 20.90
C GLY A 35 29.77 -7.38 21.79
N GLU A 36 30.12 -7.16 23.07
CA GLU A 36 29.32 -6.41 24.03
C GLU A 36 29.19 -4.93 23.64
N GLU A 37 30.25 -4.34 23.08
CA GLU A 37 30.20 -2.97 22.59
C GLU A 37 29.32 -2.89 21.34
N GLY A 38 29.45 -3.86 20.43
CA GLY A 38 28.63 -3.98 19.24
C GLY A 38 27.13 -4.09 19.54
N LEU A 39 26.77 -4.92 20.53
CA LEU A 39 25.38 -5.05 21.00
C LEU A 39 24.85 -3.72 21.52
N ARG A 40 25.60 -3.02 22.36
CA ARG A 40 25.21 -1.69 22.87
C ARG A 40 25.04 -0.64 21.75
N CYS A 41 25.88 -0.72 20.70
CA CYS A 41 25.72 0.14 19.53
C CYS A 41 24.42 -0.18 18.78
N ALA A 42 24.13 -1.46 18.56
CA ALA A 42 22.93 -1.91 17.87
C ALA A 42 21.61 -1.58 18.62
N GLU A 43 21.65 -1.53 19.96
CA GLU A 43 20.52 -1.06 20.78
C GLU A 43 20.23 0.43 20.60
N LYS A 44 21.28 1.24 20.46
CA LYS A 44 21.15 2.70 20.36
C LYS A 44 20.78 3.19 18.96
N ARG A 45 21.20 2.48 17.93
CA ARG A 45 21.05 2.88 16.54
C ARG A 45 20.80 1.66 15.65
N ALA A 46 19.88 1.81 14.70
CA ALA A 46 19.64 0.80 13.68
C ALA A 46 20.70 0.87 12.58
N TYR A 47 21.34 -0.26 12.28
CA TYR A 47 22.33 -0.40 11.19
C TYR A 47 21.70 -1.14 10.01
N GLY A 48 22.20 -0.85 8.81
CA GLY A 48 21.88 -1.55 7.57
C GLY A 48 22.59 -2.89 7.46
N CYS A 49 23.89 -2.87 7.76
CA CYS A 49 24.77 -4.04 7.74
C CYS A 49 25.68 -4.02 8.95
N ILE A 50 26.06 -5.20 9.45
CA ILE A 50 27.05 -5.39 10.51
C ILE A 50 28.14 -6.30 9.96
N LEU A 51 29.39 -5.84 9.98
CA LEU A 51 30.57 -6.66 9.76
C LEU A 51 31.04 -7.17 11.12
N LEU A 52 31.09 -8.48 11.33
CA LEU A 52 31.27 -9.09 12.63
C LEU A 52 32.40 -10.13 12.59
N ASP A 53 33.48 -9.89 13.32
CA ASP A 53 34.52 -10.89 13.47
C ASP A 53 34.04 -12.07 14.31
N VAL A 54 34.43 -13.28 13.91
CA VAL A 54 34.17 -14.52 14.66
C VAL A 54 35.01 -14.59 15.95
N ALA A 55 36.27 -14.17 15.87
CA ALA A 55 37.22 -14.31 16.97
C ALA A 55 37.28 -13.02 17.82
N LEU A 56 36.28 -12.79 18.68
CA LEU A 56 36.22 -11.65 19.57
C LEU A 56 36.59 -12.03 21.03
N PRO A 57 37.19 -11.10 21.79
CA PRO A 57 37.39 -11.28 23.22
C PRO A 57 36.05 -11.15 23.98
N GLY A 58 35.86 -11.94 25.00
CA GLY A 58 34.61 -12.00 25.78
C GLY A 58 33.58 -12.90 25.12
N ILE A 59 32.48 -12.34 24.65
CA ILE A 59 31.53 -13.08 23.81
C ILE A 59 32.06 -13.18 22.38
N ASP A 60 32.08 -14.35 21.80
CA ASP A 60 32.52 -14.56 20.43
C ASP A 60 31.54 -14.00 19.39
N GLY A 61 31.96 -14.01 18.11
CA GLY A 61 31.12 -13.49 17.05
C GLY A 61 29.84 -14.28 16.80
N LEU A 62 29.85 -15.60 17.04
CA LEU A 62 28.64 -16.42 16.85
C LEU A 62 27.62 -16.15 17.96
N GLU A 63 28.09 -16.03 19.21
CA GLU A 63 27.24 -15.64 20.33
C GLU A 63 26.71 -14.20 20.17
N THR A 64 27.55 -13.28 19.66
CA THR A 64 27.15 -11.92 19.36
C THR A 64 26.04 -11.90 18.29
N LEU A 65 26.18 -12.69 17.22
CA LEU A 65 25.17 -12.84 16.18
C LEU A 65 23.84 -13.36 16.76
N GLN A 66 23.90 -14.39 17.58
CA GLN A 66 22.71 -14.96 18.22
C GLN A 66 21.99 -13.91 19.06
N ARG A 67 22.70 -13.18 19.93
CA ARG A 67 22.13 -12.13 20.77
C ARG A 67 21.56 -10.96 19.96
N LEU A 68 22.17 -10.58 18.83
CA LEU A 68 21.64 -9.61 17.91
C LEU A 68 20.28 -10.05 17.34
N ARG A 69 20.15 -11.33 16.99
CA ARG A 69 18.89 -11.89 16.47
C ARG A 69 17.81 -11.99 17.55
N GLU A 70 18.17 -12.42 18.78
CA GLU A 70 17.27 -12.46 19.94
C GLU A 70 16.75 -11.06 20.31
N ALA A 71 17.60 -10.03 20.19
CA ALA A 71 17.23 -8.63 20.39
C ALA A 71 16.38 -8.03 19.23
N GLY A 72 16.12 -8.82 18.18
CA GLY A 72 15.32 -8.35 17.01
C GLY A 72 16.06 -7.40 16.10
N ALA A 73 17.40 -7.40 16.09
CA ALA A 73 18.19 -6.58 15.19
C ALA A 73 17.96 -7.00 13.73
N ASP A 74 17.46 -6.08 12.93
CA ASP A 74 17.11 -6.27 11.50
C ASP A 74 18.29 -5.95 10.56
N ALA A 75 19.51 -5.88 11.06
CA ALA A 75 20.71 -5.66 10.25
C ALA A 75 21.12 -6.95 9.52
N ALA A 76 21.56 -6.85 8.27
CA ALA A 76 22.23 -7.94 7.61
C ALA A 76 23.61 -8.13 8.23
N VAL A 77 23.96 -9.34 8.68
CA VAL A 77 25.24 -9.60 9.34
C VAL A 77 26.15 -10.36 8.38
N VAL A 78 27.33 -9.82 8.09
CA VAL A 78 28.40 -10.46 7.34
C VAL A 78 29.50 -10.82 8.31
N MET A 79 29.76 -12.13 8.45
CA MET A 79 30.81 -12.62 9.36
C MET A 79 32.19 -12.49 8.73
N ILE A 80 33.18 -12.19 9.55
CA ILE A 80 34.59 -12.12 9.15
C ILE A 80 35.39 -13.16 9.98
N SER A 81 36.31 -13.88 9.36
CA SER A 81 37.14 -14.84 10.08
C SER A 81 38.56 -14.98 9.52
N GLY A 82 39.54 -15.11 10.39
CA GLY A 82 40.91 -15.39 10.02
C GLY A 82 41.21 -16.90 9.84
N HIS A 83 40.39 -17.76 10.40
CA HIS A 83 40.52 -19.23 10.33
C HIS A 83 39.13 -19.86 10.19
N GLY A 84 38.45 -19.52 9.09
CA GLY A 84 37.09 -20.04 8.83
C GLY A 84 37.11 -21.51 8.46
N THR A 85 36.64 -22.35 9.37
CA THR A 85 36.29 -23.73 8.99
C THR A 85 34.91 -23.72 8.28
N ILE A 86 34.68 -24.70 7.41
CA ILE A 86 33.36 -24.91 6.80
C ILE A 86 32.28 -25.05 7.88
N GLU A 87 32.58 -25.62 8.99
CA GLU A 87 31.68 -25.79 10.14
C GLU A 87 31.24 -24.45 10.74
N THR A 88 32.16 -23.50 10.93
CA THR A 88 31.87 -22.16 11.45
C THR A 88 30.98 -21.36 10.48
N ALA A 89 31.26 -21.45 9.19
CA ALA A 89 30.45 -20.78 8.17
C ALA A 89 29.01 -21.36 8.11
N VAL A 90 28.87 -22.69 8.20
CA VAL A 90 27.55 -23.36 8.27
C VAL A 90 26.80 -22.97 9.53
N GLN A 91 27.48 -22.87 10.67
CA GLN A 91 26.87 -22.48 11.93
C GLN A 91 26.39 -21.01 11.86
N ALA A 92 27.22 -20.10 11.37
CA ALA A 92 26.87 -18.69 11.17
C ALA A 92 25.64 -18.54 10.26
N THR A 93 25.59 -19.28 9.15
CA THR A 93 24.44 -19.27 8.25
C THR A 93 23.15 -19.76 8.94
N LYS A 94 23.24 -20.83 9.75
CA LYS A 94 22.08 -21.32 10.54
C LYS A 94 21.60 -20.29 11.58
N LEU A 95 22.49 -19.47 12.12
CA LEU A 95 22.18 -18.38 13.04
C LEU A 95 21.68 -17.10 12.32
N GLY A 96 21.59 -17.13 10.97
CA GLY A 96 21.06 -16.03 10.18
C GLY A 96 22.11 -15.00 9.74
N ALA A 97 23.38 -15.38 9.63
CA ALA A 97 24.37 -14.58 8.91
C ALA A 97 24.01 -14.54 7.43
N PHE A 98 24.20 -13.36 6.82
CA PHE A 98 23.96 -13.14 5.38
C PHE A 98 25.09 -13.72 4.53
N ASP A 99 26.34 -13.50 4.95
CA ASP A 99 27.53 -13.93 4.20
C ASP A 99 28.73 -14.13 5.15
N PHE A 100 29.80 -14.68 4.63
CA PHE A 100 31.02 -14.99 5.36
C PHE A 100 32.25 -14.59 4.54
N LEU A 101 33.15 -13.79 5.13
CA LEU A 101 34.35 -13.30 4.53
C LEU A 101 35.58 -13.84 5.27
N GLU A 102 36.56 -14.36 4.50
CA GLU A 102 37.83 -14.85 5.05
C GLU A 102 38.89 -13.74 5.03
N LYS A 103 39.65 -13.59 6.12
CA LYS A 103 40.84 -12.75 6.18
C LYS A 103 42.02 -13.42 5.42
N PRO A 104 42.81 -12.67 4.60
CA PRO A 104 42.87 -11.21 4.53
C PRO A 104 41.73 -10.61 3.67
N LEU A 105 41.15 -9.52 4.20
CA LEU A 105 40.01 -8.86 3.58
C LEU A 105 40.45 -8.06 2.34
N SER A 106 39.83 -8.32 1.23
CA SER A 106 39.94 -7.48 0.03
C SER A 106 38.88 -6.38 0.09
N SER A 107 39.28 -5.13 -0.13
CA SER A 107 38.34 -3.98 -0.17
C SER A 107 37.19 -4.21 -1.13
N GLU A 108 37.47 -4.70 -2.35
CA GLU A 108 36.45 -4.96 -3.36
C GLU A 108 35.45 -6.04 -2.91
N LYS A 109 35.93 -7.14 -2.32
CA LYS A 109 35.04 -8.22 -1.82
C LYS A 109 34.18 -7.75 -0.66
N THR A 110 34.76 -6.97 0.25
CA THR A 110 34.03 -6.43 1.41
C THR A 110 32.95 -5.46 0.99
N VAL A 111 33.25 -4.52 0.09
CA VAL A 111 32.28 -3.56 -0.46
C VAL A 111 31.15 -4.29 -1.19
N LEU A 112 31.51 -5.31 -2.01
CA LEU A 112 30.52 -6.12 -2.72
C LEU A 112 29.59 -6.87 -1.77
N ALA A 113 30.15 -7.52 -0.73
CA ALA A 113 29.34 -8.23 0.27
C ALA A 113 28.39 -7.29 1.03
N VAL A 114 28.87 -6.10 1.44
CA VAL A 114 28.05 -5.08 2.09
C VAL A 114 26.93 -4.59 1.17
N ARG A 115 27.22 -4.28 -0.09
CA ARG A 115 26.20 -3.85 -1.07
C ARG A 115 25.16 -4.95 -1.32
N ASN A 116 25.57 -6.20 -1.42
CA ASN A 116 24.65 -7.33 -1.58
C ASN A 116 23.78 -7.53 -0.34
N ALA A 117 24.36 -7.43 0.85
CA ALA A 117 23.66 -7.53 2.13
C ALA A 117 22.58 -6.42 2.27
N LEU A 118 22.93 -5.18 1.97
CA LEU A 118 22.02 -4.04 2.00
C LEU A 118 20.89 -4.19 0.96
N ARG A 119 21.23 -4.64 -0.25
CA ARG A 119 20.24 -4.89 -1.32
C ARG A 119 19.25 -5.99 -0.93
N GLN A 120 19.75 -7.10 -0.40
CA GLN A 120 18.90 -8.20 0.04
C GLN A 120 17.94 -7.74 1.15
N ARG A 121 18.46 -7.02 2.14
CA ARG A 121 17.65 -6.45 3.22
C ARG A 121 16.57 -5.49 2.73
N LEU A 122 16.90 -4.64 1.74
CA LEU A 122 15.90 -3.76 1.11
C LEU A 122 14.79 -4.56 0.43
N LEU A 123 15.13 -5.64 -0.26
CA LEU A 123 14.14 -6.54 -0.89
C LEU A 123 13.27 -7.24 0.16
N GLU A 124 13.87 -7.77 1.22
CA GLU A 124 13.14 -8.42 2.33
C GLU A 124 12.20 -7.45 3.05
N ARG A 125 12.67 -6.23 3.33
CA ARG A 125 11.83 -5.17 3.89
C ARG A 125 10.69 -4.76 2.96
N ALA A 126 10.95 -4.64 1.66
CA ALA A 126 9.94 -4.33 0.67
C ALA A 126 8.88 -5.45 0.59
N GLN A 127 9.32 -6.72 0.67
CA GLN A 127 8.43 -7.87 0.71
C GLN A 127 7.62 -7.92 2.01
N ALA A 128 8.25 -7.70 3.18
CA ALA A 128 7.58 -7.65 4.47
C ALA A 128 6.58 -6.48 4.55
N ALA A 129 6.95 -5.30 4.06
CA ALA A 129 6.05 -4.14 3.98
C ALA A 129 4.89 -4.40 3.01
N SER A 130 5.14 -5.08 1.90
CA SER A 130 4.10 -5.53 0.97
C SER A 130 3.16 -6.54 1.62
N ALA A 131 3.69 -7.53 2.34
CA ALA A 131 2.88 -8.51 3.07
C ALA A 131 2.00 -7.84 4.15
N GLN A 132 2.54 -6.87 4.88
CA GLN A 132 1.79 -6.10 5.87
C GLN A 132 0.73 -5.19 5.23
N LYS A 133 0.99 -4.67 4.03
CA LYS A 133 0.05 -3.83 3.28
C LYS A 133 -1.21 -4.60 2.88
N TYR A 134 -1.09 -5.89 2.60
CA TYR A 134 -2.14 -6.73 2.03
C TYR A 134 -2.75 -7.74 3.03
N VAL A 135 -2.75 -7.41 4.33
CA VAL A 135 -3.39 -8.25 5.35
C VAL A 135 -4.91 -8.12 5.27
N MET A 136 -5.59 -9.24 5.16
CA MET A 136 -7.05 -9.33 5.25
C MET A 136 -7.45 -9.34 6.73
N VAL A 137 -7.91 -8.20 7.25
CA VAL A 137 -8.33 -8.03 8.65
C VAL A 137 -9.80 -8.39 8.82
N GLY A 138 -10.12 -9.18 9.87
CA GLY A 138 -11.47 -9.61 10.24
C GLY A 138 -11.58 -11.12 10.42
N GLU A 139 -12.62 -11.56 11.13
CA GLU A 139 -12.90 -12.96 11.46
C GLU A 139 -14.37 -13.36 11.20
N SER A 140 -15.11 -12.55 10.42
CA SER A 140 -16.47 -12.87 10.01
C SER A 140 -16.57 -14.24 9.29
N VAL A 141 -17.73 -14.84 9.35
CA VAL A 141 -17.99 -16.12 8.66
C VAL A 141 -17.70 -15.98 7.16
N ALA A 142 -18.12 -14.87 6.57
CA ALA A 142 -17.92 -14.59 5.15
C ALA A 142 -16.42 -14.47 4.81
N LEU A 143 -15.64 -13.76 5.63
CA LEU A 143 -14.21 -13.58 5.38
C LEU A 143 -13.42 -14.88 5.60
N ARG A 144 -13.80 -15.69 6.59
CA ARG A 144 -13.21 -17.02 6.78
C ARG A 144 -13.50 -17.97 5.63
N ALA A 145 -14.73 -17.94 5.10
CA ALA A 145 -15.09 -18.71 3.89
C ALA A 145 -14.24 -18.28 2.69
N LEU A 146 -14.07 -16.98 2.49
CA LEU A 146 -13.24 -16.41 1.41
C LEU A 146 -11.76 -16.84 1.55
N ARG A 147 -11.18 -16.81 2.77
CA ARG A 147 -9.81 -17.31 3.01
C ARG A 147 -9.66 -18.81 2.70
N LYS A 148 -10.65 -19.63 3.05
CA LYS A 148 -10.65 -21.07 2.71
C LYS A 148 -10.69 -21.27 1.19
N GLN A 149 -11.48 -20.50 0.48
CA GLN A 149 -11.58 -20.53 -0.96
C GLN A 149 -10.24 -20.14 -1.62
N ILE A 150 -9.60 -19.08 -1.11
CA ILE A 150 -8.26 -18.66 -1.55
C ILE A 150 -7.25 -19.79 -1.36
N ALA A 151 -7.21 -20.44 -0.20
CA ALA A 151 -6.26 -21.51 0.09
C ALA A 151 -6.39 -22.71 -0.88
N VAL A 152 -7.62 -23.02 -1.32
CA VAL A 152 -7.88 -24.10 -2.30
C VAL A 152 -7.47 -23.70 -3.71
N VAL A 153 -7.74 -22.46 -4.11
CA VAL A 153 -7.57 -22.02 -5.50
C VAL A 153 -6.17 -21.45 -5.78
N ALA A 154 -5.52 -20.86 -4.79
CA ALA A 154 -4.21 -20.22 -4.99
C ALA A 154 -3.15 -21.14 -5.61
N PRO A 155 -3.00 -22.42 -5.19
CA PRO A 155 -2.01 -23.32 -5.80
C PRO A 155 -2.28 -23.71 -7.25
N THR A 156 -3.45 -23.38 -7.81
CA THR A 156 -3.80 -23.68 -9.20
C THR A 156 -3.41 -22.53 -10.13
N ASP A 157 -3.27 -22.81 -11.44
CA ASP A 157 -3.10 -21.76 -12.47
C ASP A 157 -4.42 -21.32 -13.10
N GLY A 158 -5.56 -21.69 -12.50
CA GLY A 158 -6.89 -21.29 -12.96
C GLY A 158 -7.04 -19.76 -12.99
N ARG A 159 -7.75 -19.26 -14.02
CA ARG A 159 -8.12 -17.85 -14.10
C ARG A 159 -9.20 -17.55 -13.07
N ILE A 160 -9.11 -16.37 -12.46
CA ILE A 160 -9.98 -15.97 -11.38
C ILE A 160 -10.65 -14.66 -11.76
N LEU A 161 -11.96 -14.59 -11.51
CA LEU A 161 -12.74 -13.38 -11.65
C LEU A 161 -13.33 -12.98 -10.30
N ILE A 162 -12.93 -11.82 -9.79
CA ILE A 162 -13.32 -11.31 -8.47
C ILE A 162 -14.42 -10.27 -8.64
N TYR A 163 -15.58 -10.56 -8.10
CA TYR A 163 -16.71 -9.62 -8.01
C TYR A 163 -16.75 -8.96 -6.62
N GLY A 164 -17.22 -7.74 -6.57
CA GLY A 164 -17.50 -7.04 -5.33
C GLY A 164 -17.60 -5.54 -5.54
N GLU A 165 -18.35 -4.89 -4.68
CA GLU A 165 -18.52 -3.44 -4.72
C GLU A 165 -17.18 -2.69 -4.63
N SER A 166 -17.22 -1.42 -5.02
CA SER A 166 -16.02 -0.56 -4.86
C SER A 166 -15.62 -0.46 -3.39
N GLY A 167 -14.33 -0.59 -3.10
CA GLY A 167 -13.79 -0.47 -1.75
C GLY A 167 -13.95 -1.71 -0.86
N THR A 168 -14.43 -2.85 -1.34
CA THR A 168 -14.58 -4.10 -0.55
C THR A 168 -13.26 -4.80 -0.27
N GLY A 169 -12.19 -4.53 -1.04
CA GLY A 169 -10.87 -5.16 -0.90
C GLY A 169 -10.56 -6.22 -1.94
N LYS A 170 -11.11 -6.14 -3.16
CA LYS A 170 -10.80 -7.05 -4.28
C LYS A 170 -9.31 -7.19 -4.54
N GLU A 171 -8.56 -6.09 -4.47
CA GLU A 171 -7.09 -6.06 -4.58
C GLU A 171 -6.41 -6.93 -3.51
N LEU A 172 -6.87 -6.85 -2.25
CA LEU A 172 -6.34 -7.69 -1.16
C LEU A 172 -6.54 -9.19 -1.43
N VAL A 173 -7.67 -9.55 -2.01
CA VAL A 173 -7.97 -10.95 -2.41
C VAL A 173 -7.01 -11.40 -3.51
N ALA A 174 -6.78 -10.57 -4.53
CA ALA A 174 -5.85 -10.88 -5.61
C ALA A 174 -4.41 -11.06 -5.11
N HIS A 175 -3.95 -10.16 -4.22
CA HIS A 175 -2.65 -10.31 -3.55
C HIS A 175 -2.55 -11.57 -2.70
N ALA A 176 -3.59 -11.92 -1.92
CA ALA A 176 -3.61 -13.12 -1.11
C ALA A 176 -3.55 -14.40 -2.00
N ILE A 177 -4.26 -14.41 -3.12
CA ILE A 177 -4.21 -15.51 -4.09
C ILE A 177 -2.80 -15.67 -4.67
N HIS A 178 -2.15 -14.57 -5.06
CA HIS A 178 -0.78 -14.61 -5.60
C HIS A 178 0.22 -15.09 -4.53
N ALA A 179 0.15 -14.55 -3.31
CA ALA A 179 1.07 -14.88 -2.22
C ALA A 179 1.03 -16.36 -1.81
N HIS A 180 -0.13 -17.03 -1.97
CA HIS A 180 -0.29 -18.46 -1.70
C HIS A 180 -0.19 -19.34 -2.96
N SER A 181 0.19 -18.78 -4.11
CA SER A 181 0.29 -19.49 -5.38
C SER A 181 1.69 -20.09 -5.60
N ARG A 182 1.79 -20.97 -6.59
CA ARG A 182 3.08 -21.47 -7.06
C ARG A 182 3.95 -20.38 -7.72
N ARG A 183 3.33 -19.22 -8.03
CA ARG A 183 3.99 -18.06 -8.65
C ARG A 183 4.28 -16.94 -7.65
N ALA A 184 4.22 -17.23 -6.33
CA ALA A 184 4.46 -16.23 -5.27
C ALA A 184 5.85 -15.57 -5.34
N GLY A 185 6.86 -16.26 -5.88
CA GLY A 185 8.20 -15.72 -6.14
C GLY A 185 8.32 -14.92 -7.44
N GLY A 186 7.29 -14.93 -8.31
CA GLY A 186 7.25 -14.19 -9.55
C GLY A 186 6.67 -12.78 -9.40
N PRO A 187 6.67 -11.96 -10.47
CA PRO A 187 6.12 -10.63 -10.43
C PRO A 187 4.59 -10.64 -10.23
N PHE A 188 4.08 -9.70 -9.42
CA PHE A 188 2.67 -9.34 -9.36
C PHE A 188 2.51 -7.97 -10.02
N VAL A 189 1.86 -7.94 -11.18
CA VAL A 189 1.71 -6.72 -11.97
C VAL A 189 0.26 -6.29 -11.97
N GLU A 190 -0.02 -5.08 -11.47
CA GLU A 190 -1.35 -4.51 -11.36
C GLU A 190 -1.65 -3.56 -12.52
N VAL A 191 -2.89 -3.62 -13.01
CA VAL A 191 -3.43 -2.69 -13.99
C VAL A 191 -4.85 -2.33 -13.57
N ASN A 192 -5.07 -1.06 -13.27
CA ASN A 192 -6.42 -0.54 -13.07
C ASN A 192 -6.92 0.08 -14.36
N SER A 193 -7.90 -0.56 -15.00
CA SER A 193 -8.39 -0.15 -16.32
C SER A 193 -9.14 1.17 -16.28
N ALA A 194 -9.78 1.51 -15.17
CA ALA A 194 -10.49 2.78 -14.99
C ALA A 194 -9.56 3.99 -14.80
N ALA A 195 -8.30 3.75 -14.37
CA ALA A 195 -7.33 4.82 -14.12
C ALA A 195 -6.50 5.21 -15.35
N ILE A 196 -6.56 4.43 -16.44
CA ILE A 196 -5.76 4.64 -17.65
C ILE A 196 -6.68 5.17 -18.76
N PRO A 197 -6.31 6.28 -19.45
CA PRO A 197 -7.05 6.74 -20.63
C PRO A 197 -7.21 5.62 -21.68
N GLU A 198 -8.37 5.56 -22.31
CA GLU A 198 -8.73 4.50 -23.27
C GLU A 198 -7.70 4.35 -24.41
N GLU A 199 -7.15 5.46 -24.90
CA GLU A 199 -6.16 5.44 -25.98
C GLU A 199 -4.81 4.83 -25.55
N LEU A 200 -4.50 4.85 -24.25
CA LEU A 200 -3.21 4.37 -23.71
C LEU A 200 -3.27 2.96 -23.15
N ILE A 201 -4.45 2.45 -22.78
CA ILE A 201 -4.58 1.15 -22.10
C ILE A 201 -4.04 -0.01 -22.95
N GLU A 202 -4.23 0.03 -24.28
CA GLU A 202 -3.69 -0.99 -25.17
C GLU A 202 -2.16 -1.00 -25.13
N SER A 203 -1.54 0.19 -25.17
CA SER A 203 -0.08 0.36 -25.11
C SER A 203 0.49 -0.01 -23.74
N GLU A 204 -0.22 0.30 -22.65
CA GLU A 204 0.21 -0.11 -21.30
C GLU A 204 0.15 -1.64 -21.13
N LEU A 205 -0.91 -2.28 -21.60
CA LEU A 205 -1.06 -3.75 -21.48
C LEU A 205 -0.09 -4.53 -22.36
N PHE A 206 0.03 -4.16 -23.64
CA PHE A 206 0.73 -4.97 -24.65
C PHE A 206 2.08 -4.36 -25.07
N GLY A 207 2.42 -3.15 -24.61
CA GLY A 207 3.61 -2.43 -25.05
C GLY A 207 3.47 -1.85 -26.44
N HIS A 208 4.49 -1.13 -26.89
CA HIS A 208 4.53 -0.51 -28.21
C HIS A 208 5.95 -0.48 -28.77
N VAL A 209 6.05 -0.48 -30.09
CA VAL A 209 7.29 -0.21 -30.80
C VAL A 209 7.50 1.29 -31.02
N LYS A 210 8.74 1.72 -31.24
CA LYS A 210 9.04 3.12 -31.57
C LYS A 210 8.23 3.55 -32.80
N GLY A 211 7.56 4.70 -32.72
CA GLY A 211 6.75 5.25 -33.81
C GLY A 211 5.33 4.67 -33.92
N ALA A 212 4.86 3.88 -32.97
CA ALA A 212 3.52 3.28 -33.00
C ALA A 212 2.37 4.29 -32.95
N PHE A 213 2.60 5.45 -32.33
CA PHE A 213 1.67 6.58 -32.25
C PHE A 213 2.43 7.90 -32.02
N THR A 214 1.75 9.02 -32.12
CA THR A 214 2.33 10.35 -31.85
C THR A 214 2.79 10.43 -30.38
N GLY A 215 4.12 10.51 -30.18
CA GLY A 215 4.75 10.48 -28.83
C GLY A 215 5.48 9.17 -28.49
N ALA A 216 5.39 8.12 -29.30
CA ALA A 216 6.13 6.88 -29.10
C ALA A 216 7.61 7.03 -29.53
N THR A 217 8.41 7.75 -28.73
CA THR A 217 9.83 8.06 -29.03
C THR A 217 10.75 6.84 -28.84
N ALA A 218 10.38 5.86 -28.01
CA ALA A 218 11.11 4.63 -27.74
C ALA A 218 10.14 3.44 -27.70
N ALA A 219 10.64 2.21 -27.87
CA ALA A 219 9.86 1.00 -27.60
C ALA A 219 9.70 0.81 -26.08
N ARG A 220 8.52 0.31 -25.64
CA ARG A 220 8.22 0.04 -24.24
C ARG A 220 7.53 -1.30 -24.08
N LYS A 221 8.00 -2.09 -23.11
CA LYS A 221 7.37 -3.36 -22.71
C LYS A 221 6.02 -3.13 -22.06
N GLY A 222 5.06 -3.98 -22.38
CA GLY A 222 3.72 -3.96 -21.79
C GLY A 222 3.64 -4.72 -20.47
N LYS A 223 2.54 -4.51 -19.75
CA LYS A 223 2.27 -5.17 -18.46
C LYS A 223 2.22 -6.69 -18.57
N PHE A 224 1.75 -7.25 -19.68
CA PHE A 224 1.79 -8.70 -19.93
C PHE A 224 3.22 -9.23 -19.95
N GLU A 225 4.14 -8.52 -20.59
CA GLU A 225 5.55 -8.93 -20.64
C GLU A 225 6.24 -8.75 -19.29
N LEU A 226 5.88 -7.72 -18.53
CA LEU A 226 6.38 -7.49 -17.16
C LEU A 226 5.87 -8.53 -16.16
N ALA A 227 4.71 -9.16 -16.43
CA ALA A 227 4.10 -10.18 -15.60
C ALA A 227 4.56 -11.60 -15.95
N ASP A 228 5.48 -11.77 -16.91
CA ASP A 228 5.94 -13.09 -17.37
C ASP A 228 6.53 -13.91 -16.22
N GLY A 229 6.13 -15.18 -16.12
CA GLY A 229 6.44 -16.06 -15.00
C GLY A 229 5.67 -15.77 -13.70
N GLY A 230 4.80 -14.77 -13.67
CA GLY A 230 4.08 -14.29 -12.49
C GLY A 230 2.56 -14.20 -12.66
N THR A 231 1.99 -13.12 -12.09
CA THR A 231 0.55 -12.87 -12.09
C THR A 231 0.25 -11.47 -12.61
N LEU A 232 -0.71 -11.34 -13.51
CA LEU A 232 -1.31 -10.08 -13.95
C LEU A 232 -2.66 -9.90 -13.28
N PHE A 233 -2.81 -8.83 -12.51
CA PHE A 233 -4.06 -8.43 -11.90
C PHE A 233 -4.69 -7.27 -12.69
N LEU A 234 -5.91 -7.48 -13.16
CA LEU A 234 -6.68 -6.54 -13.96
C LEU A 234 -7.86 -6.04 -13.13
N ASP A 235 -7.73 -4.85 -12.56
CA ASP A 235 -8.82 -4.23 -11.80
C ASP A 235 -9.75 -3.45 -12.73
N GLU A 236 -11.04 -3.49 -12.43
CA GLU A 236 -12.15 -2.86 -13.17
C GLU A 236 -12.14 -3.25 -14.67
N ILE A 237 -12.05 -4.58 -14.94
CA ILE A 237 -11.97 -5.14 -16.30
C ILE A 237 -13.15 -4.72 -17.20
N ALA A 238 -14.31 -4.42 -16.61
CA ALA A 238 -15.50 -3.99 -17.33
C ALA A 238 -15.37 -2.61 -17.98
N ASP A 239 -14.35 -1.83 -17.60
CA ASP A 239 -14.11 -0.48 -18.16
C ASP A 239 -13.21 -0.48 -19.39
N MET A 240 -12.77 -1.66 -19.83
CA MET A 240 -11.97 -1.79 -21.07
C MET A 240 -12.84 -1.62 -22.31
N SER A 241 -12.31 -0.92 -23.31
CA SER A 241 -12.96 -0.81 -24.62
C SER A 241 -13.02 -2.15 -25.37
N GLY A 242 -14.00 -2.32 -26.24
CA GLY A 242 -14.20 -3.54 -27.03
C GLY A 242 -12.97 -3.98 -27.86
N ARG A 243 -12.15 -3.00 -28.31
CA ARG A 243 -10.88 -3.26 -29.00
C ARG A 243 -9.85 -3.93 -28.09
N VAL A 244 -9.68 -3.42 -26.88
CA VAL A 244 -8.77 -3.96 -25.87
C VAL A 244 -9.25 -5.34 -25.41
N GLN A 245 -10.57 -5.51 -25.20
CA GLN A 245 -11.18 -6.79 -24.84
C GLN A 245 -10.89 -7.88 -25.92
N ALA A 246 -10.97 -7.55 -27.20
CA ALA A 246 -10.69 -8.49 -28.29
C ALA A 246 -9.21 -8.90 -28.31
N LYS A 247 -8.29 -7.95 -28.08
CA LYS A 247 -6.84 -8.25 -28.04
C LYS A 247 -6.48 -9.05 -26.79
N MET A 248 -7.12 -8.75 -25.65
CA MET A 248 -7.01 -9.48 -24.39
C MET A 248 -7.42 -10.96 -24.59
N LEU A 249 -8.58 -11.20 -25.23
CA LEU A 249 -9.07 -12.56 -25.50
C LEU A 249 -8.00 -13.37 -26.25
N ARG A 250 -7.44 -12.84 -27.33
CA ARG A 250 -6.37 -13.49 -28.09
C ARG A 250 -5.14 -13.79 -27.25
N ALA A 251 -4.70 -12.82 -26.44
CA ALA A 251 -3.54 -13.00 -25.55
C ALA A 251 -3.79 -14.12 -24.51
N LEU A 252 -5.03 -14.24 -23.99
CA LEU A 252 -5.41 -15.30 -23.06
C LEU A 252 -5.57 -16.68 -23.70
N GLU A 253 -5.89 -16.75 -24.99
CA GLU A 253 -6.03 -18.00 -25.73
C GLU A 253 -4.71 -18.54 -26.23
N GLU A 254 -3.90 -17.67 -26.84
CA GLU A 254 -2.70 -18.06 -27.55
C GLU A 254 -1.42 -17.94 -26.67
N SER A 255 -1.51 -17.33 -25.48
CA SER A 255 -0.36 -17.00 -24.61
C SER A 255 0.71 -16.18 -25.35
N ARG A 256 0.30 -15.40 -26.36
CA ARG A 256 1.14 -14.52 -27.17
C ARG A 256 0.35 -13.33 -27.70
N PHE A 257 1.05 -12.25 -27.96
CA PHE A 257 0.46 -11.03 -28.52
C PHE A 257 1.52 -10.25 -29.31
N ALA A 258 1.08 -9.27 -30.12
CA ALA A 258 1.98 -8.32 -30.76
C ALA A 258 1.87 -6.95 -30.04
N PRO A 259 2.99 -6.25 -29.79
CA PRO A 259 2.99 -4.86 -29.32
C PRO A 259 2.25 -3.93 -30.30
N VAL A 260 1.78 -2.78 -29.81
CA VAL A 260 1.12 -1.79 -30.66
C VAL A 260 2.09 -1.26 -31.72
N GLY A 261 1.66 -1.28 -32.97
CA GLY A 261 2.48 -0.88 -34.13
C GLY A 261 3.54 -1.92 -34.55
N GLY A 262 3.63 -3.07 -33.86
CA GLY A 262 4.57 -4.13 -34.18
C GLY A 262 3.89 -5.41 -34.65
N ASN A 263 4.64 -6.24 -35.40
CA ASN A 263 4.18 -7.56 -35.91
C ASN A 263 4.86 -8.73 -35.19
N ALA A 264 5.93 -8.50 -34.43
CA ALA A 264 6.65 -9.54 -33.72
C ALA A 264 5.77 -10.09 -32.58
N GLN A 265 5.62 -11.41 -32.52
CA GLN A 265 4.85 -12.09 -31.48
C GLN A 265 5.69 -12.22 -30.20
N VAL A 266 5.18 -11.75 -29.09
CA VAL A 266 5.75 -11.92 -27.74
C VAL A 266 4.98 -13.04 -27.05
N ARG A 267 5.67 -14.10 -26.63
CA ARG A 267 5.10 -15.21 -25.86
C ARG A 267 5.30 -14.95 -24.37
N VAL A 268 4.28 -15.21 -23.57
CA VAL A 268 4.31 -15.00 -22.11
C VAL A 268 3.60 -16.14 -21.39
N ASP A 269 4.06 -16.46 -20.18
CA ASP A 269 3.38 -17.38 -19.25
C ASP A 269 2.89 -16.60 -18.02
N VAL A 270 1.65 -16.15 -18.07
CA VAL A 270 1.06 -15.26 -17.07
C VAL A 270 -0.22 -15.85 -16.51
N ARG A 271 -0.31 -15.94 -15.17
CA ARG A 271 -1.59 -16.20 -14.50
C ARG A 271 -2.39 -14.91 -14.45
N VAL A 272 -3.66 -14.95 -14.87
CA VAL A 272 -4.53 -13.76 -14.88
C VAL A 272 -5.56 -13.84 -13.79
N ILE A 273 -5.66 -12.77 -13.00
CA ILE A 273 -6.72 -12.49 -12.03
C ILE A 273 -7.41 -11.20 -12.48
N ALA A 274 -8.70 -11.23 -12.69
CA ALA A 274 -9.49 -10.05 -13.05
C ALA A 274 -10.44 -9.67 -11.92
N ALA A 275 -10.76 -8.38 -11.78
CA ALA A 275 -11.73 -7.88 -10.81
C ALA A 275 -12.66 -6.85 -11.45
N THR A 276 -13.90 -6.78 -10.94
CA THR A 276 -14.88 -5.78 -11.35
C THR A 276 -15.91 -5.52 -10.26
N ASN A 277 -16.46 -4.32 -10.24
CA ASN A 277 -17.64 -3.94 -9.44
C ASN A 277 -18.94 -4.04 -10.22
N LYS A 278 -18.89 -4.30 -11.56
CA LYS A 278 -20.07 -4.42 -12.42
C LYS A 278 -20.52 -5.87 -12.58
N ARG A 279 -21.79 -6.06 -12.83
CA ARG A 279 -22.35 -7.37 -13.21
C ARG A 279 -22.11 -7.62 -14.68
N LEU A 280 -21.06 -8.39 -15.02
CA LEU A 280 -20.68 -8.64 -16.42
C LEU A 280 -21.79 -9.20 -17.29
N PRO A 281 -22.70 -10.07 -16.83
CA PRO A 281 -23.85 -10.49 -17.64
C PRO A 281 -24.70 -9.31 -18.14
N GLU A 282 -24.96 -8.31 -17.28
CA GLU A 282 -25.70 -7.10 -17.67
C GLU A 282 -24.92 -6.23 -18.67
N GLU A 283 -23.59 -6.16 -18.52
CA GLU A 283 -22.73 -5.43 -19.47
C GLU A 283 -22.64 -6.15 -20.83
N ILE A 284 -22.76 -7.48 -20.86
CA ILE A 284 -22.84 -8.26 -22.11
C ILE A 284 -24.16 -7.96 -22.84
N GLU A 285 -25.29 -7.92 -22.12
CA GLU A 285 -26.60 -7.57 -22.69
C GLU A 285 -26.60 -6.15 -23.27
N LYS A 286 -25.91 -5.19 -22.63
CA LYS A 286 -25.72 -3.82 -23.13
C LYS A 286 -24.74 -3.72 -24.30
N GLY A 287 -23.99 -4.79 -24.62
CA GLY A 287 -22.97 -4.78 -25.65
C GLY A 287 -21.66 -4.08 -25.28
N SER A 288 -21.48 -3.70 -24.00
CA SER A 288 -20.27 -3.04 -23.49
C SER A 288 -19.17 -4.04 -23.11
N PHE A 289 -19.52 -5.31 -22.89
CA PHE A 289 -18.57 -6.39 -22.59
C PHE A 289 -18.79 -7.60 -23.49
N ARG A 290 -17.70 -8.22 -23.95
CA ARG A 290 -17.77 -9.38 -24.85
C ARG A 290 -18.06 -10.68 -24.09
N ALA A 291 -19.01 -11.45 -24.56
CA ALA A 291 -19.37 -12.74 -23.97
C ALA A 291 -18.23 -13.77 -24.04
N ASP A 292 -17.46 -13.79 -25.15
CA ASP A 292 -16.32 -14.70 -25.32
C ASP A 292 -15.21 -14.45 -24.30
N LEU A 293 -14.87 -13.19 -24.03
CA LEU A 293 -13.91 -12.81 -23.00
C LEU A 293 -14.42 -13.17 -21.60
N PHE A 294 -15.71 -12.95 -21.33
CA PHE A 294 -16.32 -13.32 -20.04
C PHE A 294 -16.13 -14.82 -19.75
N TYR A 295 -16.52 -15.70 -20.68
CA TYR A 295 -16.35 -17.14 -20.47
C TYR A 295 -14.87 -17.57 -20.34
N ARG A 296 -13.97 -16.82 -20.94
CA ARG A 296 -12.55 -17.11 -20.82
C ARG A 296 -11.95 -16.68 -19.49
N LEU A 297 -12.46 -15.63 -18.86
CA LEU A 297 -12.02 -15.11 -17.55
C LEU A 297 -12.73 -15.79 -16.38
N ASN A 298 -14.03 -16.05 -16.50
CA ASN A 298 -14.89 -16.56 -15.44
C ASN A 298 -14.77 -18.08 -15.25
N VAL A 299 -13.56 -18.55 -14.98
CA VAL A 299 -13.30 -19.98 -14.68
C VAL A 299 -13.57 -20.25 -13.20
N ILE A 300 -13.07 -19.39 -12.32
CA ILE A 300 -13.24 -19.49 -10.88
C ILE A 300 -13.75 -18.14 -10.36
N PRO A 301 -15.07 -18.00 -10.10
CA PRO A 301 -15.63 -16.78 -9.56
C PRO A 301 -15.34 -16.66 -8.06
N PHE A 302 -14.97 -15.46 -7.62
CA PHE A 302 -14.88 -15.04 -6.23
C PHE A 302 -15.85 -13.89 -5.99
N GLU A 303 -16.54 -13.90 -4.88
CA GLU A 303 -17.40 -12.80 -4.45
C GLU A 303 -16.87 -12.23 -3.14
N VAL A 304 -16.52 -10.94 -3.14
CA VAL A 304 -16.05 -10.24 -1.95
C VAL A 304 -17.24 -9.52 -1.31
N PRO A 305 -17.67 -9.96 -0.11
CA PRO A 305 -18.86 -9.41 0.51
C PRO A 305 -18.69 -7.94 0.86
N PRO A 306 -19.72 -7.10 0.72
CA PRO A 306 -19.70 -5.72 1.17
C PRO A 306 -19.61 -5.66 2.69
N LEU A 307 -19.14 -4.51 3.23
CA LEU A 307 -18.85 -4.38 4.67
C LEU A 307 -20.12 -4.52 5.54
N ARG A 308 -21.29 -4.13 5.03
CA ARG A 308 -22.60 -4.31 5.70
C ARG A 308 -23.00 -5.78 5.92
N GLU A 309 -22.41 -6.72 5.19
CA GLU A 309 -22.63 -8.17 5.36
C GLU A 309 -21.60 -8.84 6.28
N ARG A 310 -20.65 -8.05 6.81
CA ARG A 310 -19.60 -8.49 7.74
C ARG A 310 -19.33 -7.42 8.80
N VAL A 311 -20.38 -6.87 9.38
CA VAL A 311 -20.31 -5.78 10.38
C VAL A 311 -19.49 -6.15 11.62
N GLU A 312 -19.40 -7.44 11.94
CA GLU A 312 -18.55 -7.97 13.01
C GLU A 312 -17.04 -7.74 12.77
N ASP A 313 -16.62 -7.47 11.53
CA ASP A 313 -15.23 -7.15 11.21
C ASP A 313 -14.90 -5.66 11.46
N VAL A 314 -15.92 -4.79 11.61
CA VAL A 314 -15.73 -3.34 11.74
C VAL A 314 -14.83 -2.97 12.93
N PRO A 315 -15.00 -3.51 14.16
CA PRO A 315 -14.12 -3.18 15.27
C PRO A 315 -12.65 -3.53 15.03
N ALA A 316 -12.40 -4.69 14.41
CA ALA A 316 -11.04 -5.14 14.07
C ALA A 316 -10.40 -4.22 13.00
N LEU A 317 -11.18 -3.82 11.99
CA LEU A 317 -10.74 -2.87 10.96
C LEU A 317 -10.45 -1.50 11.55
N VAL A 318 -11.29 -1.00 12.47
CA VAL A 318 -11.08 0.27 13.18
C VAL A 318 -9.78 0.22 13.97
N ALA A 319 -9.55 -0.85 14.75
CA ALA A 319 -8.32 -1.01 15.54
C ALA A 319 -7.08 -1.04 14.62
N HIS A 320 -7.14 -1.79 13.52
CA HIS A 320 -6.05 -1.89 12.53
C HIS A 320 -5.71 -0.53 11.90
N PHE A 321 -6.71 0.19 11.39
CA PHE A 321 -6.47 1.49 10.76
C PHE A 321 -6.05 2.56 11.76
N ASN A 322 -6.63 2.56 12.96
CA ASN A 322 -6.24 3.46 14.04
C ASN A 322 -4.77 3.29 14.42
N GLN A 323 -4.31 2.06 14.64
CA GLN A 323 -2.92 1.77 14.94
C GLN A 323 -1.98 2.21 13.81
N ARG A 324 -2.33 1.86 12.57
CA ARG A 324 -1.56 2.20 11.37
C ARG A 324 -1.41 3.70 11.21
N TYR A 325 -2.52 4.45 11.19
CA TYR A 325 -2.48 5.90 10.98
C TYR A 325 -1.88 6.65 12.16
N SER A 326 -2.08 6.16 13.38
CA SER A 326 -1.40 6.74 14.54
C SER A 326 0.11 6.63 14.43
N HIS A 327 0.61 5.49 13.97
CA HIS A 327 2.03 5.29 13.68
C HIS A 327 2.50 6.21 12.52
N ASP A 328 1.77 6.23 11.39
CA ASP A 328 2.14 6.98 10.19
C ASP A 328 2.20 8.51 10.46
N TYR A 329 1.34 9.02 11.33
CA TYR A 329 1.28 10.45 11.72
C TYR A 329 2.01 10.77 13.04
N GLY A 330 2.71 9.83 13.67
CA GLY A 330 3.43 10.02 14.94
C GLY A 330 2.51 10.40 16.10
N LYS A 331 1.25 9.90 16.10
CA LYS A 331 0.24 10.16 17.12
C LYS A 331 0.03 8.93 18.00
N ARG A 332 -0.54 9.14 19.19
CA ARG A 332 -1.02 8.03 20.02
C ARG A 332 -2.30 7.44 19.42
N PRO A 333 -2.46 6.11 19.40
CA PRO A 333 -3.70 5.48 18.96
C PRO A 333 -4.90 6.00 19.78
N LYS A 334 -6.01 6.30 19.09
CA LYS A 334 -7.24 6.77 19.70
C LYS A 334 -7.97 5.65 20.43
N GLU A 335 -8.77 5.98 21.44
CA GLU A 335 -9.67 5.07 22.12
C GLU A 335 -11.09 5.30 21.59
N PHE A 336 -11.68 4.29 20.96
CA PHE A 336 -13.05 4.37 20.48
C PHE A 336 -14.01 3.88 21.57
N GLY A 337 -14.89 4.75 22.06
CA GLY A 337 -15.93 4.37 23.01
C GLY A 337 -16.94 3.38 22.41
N ALA A 338 -17.65 2.63 23.27
CA ALA A 338 -18.63 1.64 22.81
C ALA A 338 -19.68 2.25 21.88
N GLU A 339 -20.24 3.42 22.22
CA GLU A 339 -21.20 4.14 21.36
C GLU A 339 -20.64 4.51 19.99
N ALA A 340 -19.33 4.80 19.91
CA ALA A 340 -18.67 5.09 18.62
C ALA A 340 -18.52 3.82 17.78
N LEU A 341 -18.14 2.71 18.40
CA LEU A 341 -18.04 1.41 17.71
C LEU A 341 -19.42 0.94 17.23
N ASP A 342 -20.45 1.06 18.06
CA ASP A 342 -21.82 0.71 17.69
C ASP A 342 -22.31 1.56 16.51
N ALA A 343 -22.02 2.88 16.52
CA ALA A 343 -22.37 3.75 15.39
C ALA A 343 -21.65 3.33 14.10
N LEU A 344 -20.37 2.95 14.18
CA LEU A 344 -19.59 2.46 13.04
C LEU A 344 -20.10 1.12 12.52
N GLN A 345 -20.56 0.20 13.38
CA GLN A 345 -21.11 -1.10 13.00
C GLN A 345 -22.50 -0.98 12.35
N ASN A 346 -23.31 -0.02 12.81
CA ASN A 346 -24.67 0.19 12.29
C ASN A 346 -24.72 1.00 10.99
N TYR A 347 -23.62 1.58 10.55
CA TYR A 347 -23.58 2.33 9.29
C TYR A 347 -23.48 1.39 8.08
N ALA A 348 -24.14 1.75 6.99
CA ALA A 348 -24.26 0.89 5.80
C ALA A 348 -22.97 0.81 4.94
N TRP A 349 -22.03 1.73 5.12
CA TRP A 349 -20.74 1.79 4.41
C TRP A 349 -20.86 1.68 2.89
N PRO A 350 -21.51 2.61 2.17
CA PRO A 350 -21.63 2.55 0.71
C PRO A 350 -20.27 2.53 -0.01
N GLY A 351 -19.23 3.13 0.57
CA GLY A 351 -17.85 3.04 0.10
C GLY A 351 -17.03 1.91 0.75
N ASN A 352 -17.69 1.01 1.49
CA ASN A 352 -17.12 -0.18 2.11
C ASN A 352 -15.86 0.13 2.97
N VAL A 353 -14.85 -0.73 2.92
CA VAL A 353 -13.61 -0.59 3.70
C VAL A 353 -12.83 0.67 3.31
N ARG A 354 -12.95 1.13 2.06
CA ARG A 354 -12.29 2.38 1.62
C ARG A 354 -12.86 3.60 2.36
N GLU A 355 -14.15 3.66 2.55
CA GLU A 355 -14.81 4.73 3.29
C GLU A 355 -14.49 4.65 4.79
N LEU A 356 -14.55 3.46 5.40
CA LEU A 356 -14.16 3.24 6.79
C LEU A 356 -12.71 3.68 7.03
N LYS A 357 -11.78 3.24 6.18
CA LYS A 357 -10.38 3.63 6.22
C LYS A 357 -10.19 5.16 6.24
N ASN A 358 -10.84 5.87 5.30
CA ASN A 358 -10.75 7.34 5.21
C ASN A 358 -11.38 8.02 6.42
N THR A 359 -12.44 7.44 6.98
CA THR A 359 -13.10 7.94 8.18
C THR A 359 -12.17 7.86 9.39
N ILE A 360 -11.54 6.71 9.62
CA ILE A 360 -10.60 6.51 10.72
C ILE A 360 -9.36 7.40 10.56
N GLU A 361 -8.82 7.51 9.35
CA GLU A 361 -7.71 8.41 9.04
C GLU A 361 -8.04 9.87 9.43
N ARG A 362 -9.21 10.35 9.01
CA ARG A 362 -9.71 11.69 9.37
C ARG A 362 -9.81 11.88 10.87
N VAL A 363 -10.37 10.90 11.59
CA VAL A 363 -10.48 10.94 13.07
C VAL A 363 -9.09 11.02 13.70
N VAL A 364 -8.13 10.20 13.28
CA VAL A 364 -6.75 10.24 13.81
C VAL A 364 -6.09 11.60 13.57
N ILE A 365 -6.29 12.18 12.38
CA ILE A 365 -5.66 13.46 12.01
C ILE A 365 -6.33 14.63 12.77
N MET A 366 -7.65 14.73 12.75
CA MET A 366 -8.37 15.95 13.12
C MET A 366 -8.91 15.95 14.56
N HIS A 367 -9.14 14.78 15.16
CA HIS A 367 -9.69 14.72 16.51
C HIS A 367 -8.59 14.95 17.55
N GLY A 368 -8.71 16.03 18.35
CA GLY A 368 -7.70 16.44 19.34
C GLY A 368 -7.69 15.58 20.62
N LYS A 369 -8.84 15.00 21.00
CA LYS A 369 -8.98 14.20 22.22
C LYS A 369 -8.50 12.76 22.01
N GLN A 370 -8.18 12.06 23.11
CA GLN A 370 -7.80 10.65 23.06
C GLN A 370 -9.01 9.74 22.86
N LEU A 371 -10.11 10.01 23.56
CA LEU A 371 -11.38 9.27 23.47
C LEU A 371 -12.23 9.81 22.31
N VAL A 372 -12.68 8.92 21.44
CA VAL A 372 -13.60 9.18 20.34
C VAL A 372 -14.99 8.68 20.72
N THR A 373 -15.99 9.55 20.69
CA THR A 373 -17.40 9.24 20.95
C THR A 373 -18.19 9.24 19.64
N ALA A 374 -19.44 8.79 19.65
CA ALA A 374 -20.31 8.82 18.48
C ALA A 374 -20.49 10.22 17.87
N ARG A 375 -20.40 11.28 18.71
CA ARG A 375 -20.51 12.68 18.26
C ARG A 375 -19.29 13.19 17.51
N ASP A 376 -18.15 12.54 17.67
CA ASP A 376 -16.88 12.90 17.04
C ASP A 376 -16.73 12.24 15.65
N LEU A 377 -17.61 11.29 15.35
CA LEU A 377 -17.69 10.65 14.04
C LEU A 377 -18.43 11.56 13.05
N PRO A 378 -18.13 11.46 11.75
CA PRO A 378 -18.97 12.11 10.73
C PRO A 378 -20.42 11.70 10.93
N ALA A 379 -21.36 12.61 10.71
CA ALA A 379 -22.79 12.31 10.84
C ALA A 379 -23.17 11.18 9.86
N PHE A 380 -23.22 9.94 10.37
CA PHE A 380 -23.69 8.79 9.60
C PHE A 380 -25.21 8.89 9.45
N GLY A 381 -25.71 9.16 8.26
CA GLY A 381 -27.14 9.23 7.97
C GLY A 381 -27.80 10.61 7.96
N GLY A 382 -27.08 11.69 8.32
CA GLY A 382 -27.38 12.95 7.68
C GLY A 382 -26.87 12.88 6.27
N GLU A 383 -27.65 13.26 5.27
CA GLU A 383 -27.19 13.42 3.90
C GLU A 383 -25.75 13.91 3.95
N ALA A 384 -24.78 13.04 3.53
CA ALA A 384 -23.49 13.57 3.13
C ALA A 384 -23.87 14.77 2.26
N PRO A 385 -23.36 16.00 2.54
CA PRO A 385 -23.70 17.12 1.68
C PRO A 385 -23.40 16.57 0.30
N PRO A 386 -24.42 16.40 -0.56
CA PRO A 386 -24.33 15.62 -1.79
C PRO A 386 -23.04 16.07 -2.39
N ALA A 387 -22.08 15.13 -2.61
CA ALA A 387 -20.74 15.48 -3.09
C ALA A 387 -21.02 16.55 -4.08
N ALA A 388 -20.78 17.81 -3.65
CA ALA A 388 -21.57 18.95 -4.12
C ALA A 388 -21.66 18.76 -5.60
N SER A 389 -22.80 18.27 -6.05
CA SER A 389 -22.96 18.01 -7.46
C SER A 389 -22.74 19.41 -8.00
N PHE A 390 -21.58 19.66 -8.59
CA PHE A 390 -21.21 20.91 -9.23
C PHE A 390 -22.16 21.17 -10.42
N ARG A 391 -23.47 20.93 -10.19
CA ARG A 391 -24.59 21.21 -11.09
C ARG A 391 -25.16 22.58 -10.78
N PHE A 392 -24.27 23.53 -10.54
CA PHE A 392 -24.68 24.92 -10.55
C PHE A 392 -24.58 25.42 -11.99
N PRO A 393 -25.61 26.11 -12.50
CA PRO A 393 -25.63 26.66 -13.88
C PRO A 393 -24.50 27.65 -14.11
N SER A 394 -24.00 28.30 -13.05
CA SER A 394 -22.90 29.27 -13.13
C SER A 394 -22.01 29.24 -11.89
N PHE A 395 -20.79 29.76 -12.02
CA PHE A 395 -19.87 29.99 -10.91
C PHE A 395 -20.47 30.89 -9.82
N LYS A 396 -21.30 31.86 -10.22
CA LYS A 396 -22.00 32.73 -9.28
C LYS A 396 -22.98 31.95 -8.41
N ASP A 397 -23.79 31.06 -9.00
CA ASP A 397 -24.76 30.25 -8.25
C ASP A 397 -24.07 29.31 -7.26
N ALA A 398 -22.94 28.73 -7.65
CA ALA A 398 -22.12 27.91 -6.75
C ALA A 398 -21.58 28.73 -5.56
N THR A 399 -21.08 29.95 -5.84
CA THR A 399 -20.53 30.83 -4.79
C THR A 399 -21.63 31.33 -3.86
N ASP A 400 -22.79 31.70 -4.39
CA ASP A 400 -23.92 32.18 -3.60
C ASP A 400 -24.52 31.06 -2.73
N ALA A 401 -24.58 29.82 -3.20
CA ALA A 401 -25.00 28.66 -2.44
C ALA A 401 -24.04 28.38 -1.26
N TYR A 402 -22.72 28.35 -1.54
CA TYR A 402 -21.72 28.16 -0.47
C TYR A 402 -21.76 29.25 0.58
N GLN A 403 -21.87 30.52 0.16
CA GLN A 403 -21.95 31.66 1.09
C GLN A 403 -23.22 31.62 1.93
N ARG A 404 -24.35 31.20 1.35
CA ARG A 404 -25.61 31.04 2.09
C ARG A 404 -25.46 30.00 3.19
N GLU A 405 -24.92 28.84 2.89
CA GLU A 405 -24.70 27.77 3.87
C GLU A 405 -23.72 28.18 4.97
N PHE A 406 -22.60 28.79 4.59
CA PHE A 406 -21.60 29.28 5.54
C PHE A 406 -22.17 30.32 6.53
N ILE A 407 -22.92 31.30 6.03
CA ILE A 407 -23.55 32.32 6.85
C ILE A 407 -24.61 31.70 7.78
N GLN A 408 -25.42 30.76 7.31
CA GLN A 408 -26.42 30.07 8.12
C GLN A 408 -25.78 29.28 9.25
N ARG A 409 -24.71 28.53 9.00
CA ARG A 409 -23.97 27.81 10.04
C ARG A 409 -23.40 28.76 11.09
N LYS A 410 -22.78 29.86 10.65
CA LYS A 410 -22.25 30.87 11.59
C LYS A 410 -23.34 31.57 12.42
N LEU A 411 -24.48 31.85 11.84
CA LEU A 411 -25.61 32.35 12.60
C LEU A 411 -26.12 31.35 13.64
N SER A 412 -26.17 30.05 13.31
CA SER A 412 -26.58 28.99 14.24
C SER A 412 -25.57 28.82 15.40
N GLU A 413 -24.26 28.94 15.14
CA GLU A 413 -23.22 28.89 16.19
C GLU A 413 -23.33 30.02 17.22
N PHE A 414 -23.92 31.16 16.85
CA PHE A 414 -24.05 32.34 17.67
C PHE A 414 -25.50 32.68 18.01
N ASP A 415 -26.40 31.68 18.09
CA ASP A 415 -27.81 31.80 18.46
C ASP A 415 -28.60 32.85 17.64
N GLY A 416 -28.22 33.02 16.37
CA GLY A 416 -28.83 33.98 15.46
C GLY A 416 -28.33 35.43 15.60
N SER A 417 -27.35 35.69 16.46
CA SER A 417 -26.79 37.05 16.65
C SER A 417 -25.91 37.46 15.46
N VAL A 418 -26.41 38.35 14.63
CA VAL A 418 -25.73 38.87 13.46
C VAL A 418 -24.43 39.60 13.81
N SER A 419 -24.44 40.32 14.96
CA SER A 419 -23.26 41.08 15.40
C SER A 419 -22.09 40.15 15.79
N ARG A 420 -22.38 39.07 16.57
CA ARG A 420 -21.38 38.09 16.99
C ARG A 420 -20.89 37.25 15.80
N ALA A 421 -21.80 36.82 14.93
CA ALA A 421 -21.45 36.10 13.72
C ALA A 421 -20.57 36.94 12.77
N ALA A 422 -20.87 38.22 12.59
CA ALA A 422 -20.06 39.13 11.77
C ALA A 422 -18.63 39.26 12.30
N ALA A 423 -18.49 39.50 13.62
CA ALA A 423 -17.19 39.59 14.28
C ALA A 423 -16.36 38.28 14.11
N ALA A 424 -17.01 37.11 14.28
CA ALA A 424 -16.37 35.80 14.09
C ALA A 424 -15.94 35.51 12.65
N MET A 425 -16.60 36.13 11.69
CA MET A 425 -16.26 36.04 10.23
C MET A 425 -15.27 37.13 9.78
N GLY A 426 -14.82 38.02 10.65
CA GLY A 426 -13.98 39.17 10.31
C GLY A 426 -14.69 40.21 9.43
N LEU A 427 -15.99 40.31 9.51
CA LEU A 427 -16.83 41.22 8.71
C LEU A 427 -17.48 42.26 9.56
N ASP A 428 -17.73 43.46 8.98
CA ASP A 428 -18.62 44.44 9.61
C ASP A 428 -20.08 44.00 9.59
N ARG A 429 -20.81 44.29 10.66
CA ARG A 429 -22.24 43.98 10.77
C ARG A 429 -23.05 44.43 9.53
N SER A 430 -22.78 45.63 9.06
CA SER A 430 -23.45 46.18 7.87
C SER A 430 -23.12 45.46 6.57
N HIS A 431 -21.92 44.93 6.47
CA HIS A 431 -21.49 44.12 5.34
C HIS A 431 -22.19 42.75 5.33
N LEU A 432 -22.22 42.08 6.50
CA LEU A 432 -22.93 40.80 6.63
C LEU A 432 -24.43 40.97 6.34
N TYR A 433 -25.07 42.01 6.84
CA TYR A 433 -26.48 42.33 6.58
C TYR A 433 -26.78 42.47 5.06
N ARG A 434 -25.94 43.23 4.35
CA ARG A 434 -26.09 43.40 2.89
C ARG A 434 -25.94 42.07 2.15
N ARG A 435 -24.99 41.23 2.61
CA ARG A 435 -24.76 39.92 2.00
C ARG A 435 -25.92 38.96 2.27
N MET A 436 -26.44 38.92 3.49
CA MET A 436 -27.62 38.12 3.85
C MET A 436 -28.83 38.51 3.01
N LYS A 437 -29.07 39.82 2.80
CA LYS A 437 -30.16 40.32 1.97
C LYS A 437 -30.00 39.92 0.51
N ALA A 438 -28.78 40.01 -0.04
CA ALA A 438 -28.47 39.58 -1.39
C ALA A 438 -28.66 38.07 -1.62
N LEU A 439 -28.43 37.25 -0.57
CA LEU A 439 -28.57 35.80 -0.60
C LEU A 439 -29.98 35.31 -0.17
N GLY A 440 -30.93 36.22 0.13
CA GLY A 440 -32.30 35.87 0.53
C GLY A 440 -32.40 35.24 1.93
N LEU A 441 -31.43 35.50 2.82
CA LEU A 441 -31.45 34.98 4.18
C LEU A 441 -32.25 35.90 5.10
N PRO A 442 -33.13 35.36 6.01
CA PRO A 442 -33.88 36.17 6.95
C PRO A 442 -32.93 36.80 7.99
N ALA A 443 -33.00 38.11 8.10
CA ALA A 443 -32.29 38.84 9.14
C ALA A 443 -33.23 39.02 10.35
N ARG A 444 -33.05 38.28 11.47
CA ARG A 444 -33.69 38.63 12.74
C ARG A 444 -33.01 39.87 13.31
N ASN A 445 -33.78 40.90 13.54
CA ASN A 445 -33.30 42.08 14.29
C ASN A 445 -32.96 41.64 15.72
N ASP A 446 -31.69 41.79 16.11
CA ASP A 446 -31.29 41.80 17.50
C ASP A 446 -32.01 43.00 18.17
N LYS A 447 -33.04 42.71 18.96
CA LYS A 447 -33.57 43.67 19.93
C LYS A 447 -32.74 43.62 21.19
#